data_caec9c3012fb1c2f7db8277ab1d94997
#
_entry.id   caec9c3012fb1c2f7db8277ab1d94997
#
_cell.length_a   1.000
_cell.length_b   1.000
_cell.length_c   1.000
_cell.angle_alpha   90.00
_cell.angle_beta   90.00
_cell.angle_gamma   90.00
#
_symmetry.space_group_name_H-M   'P 1'
#
loop_
_entity.id
_entity.type
_entity.pdbx_description
1 polymer ?
#
loop_
_entity_poly.entity_id
_entity_poly.type
_entity_poly.pdbx_seq_one_letter_code
_entity_poly.pdbx_strand_id
1 'polypeptide(L)'
;MGSTNYGFKEDDKLTGKDDFHAWKMILDLKLEDQDVMDYVQGKIQEPPSTATTTAKTKYKKGEIKAKLMIRESIHKSLVAYISELGTSKEMYDKLILMFKANNANQVLFFKNQLKNLKKGRDESV
;
A
#
# COMPACT_ATOMS: atom_id res chain seq x y z
N MET A 1 -12.15 11.87 -20.74
CA MET A 1 -12.10 12.00 -20.31
C MET A 1 -11.46 11.99 -19.48
N GLY A 2 -11.05 12.36 -19.41
CA GLY A 2 -10.22 12.62 -18.31
C GLY A 2 -10.35 11.75 -17.14
N SER A 3 -10.70 10.60 -17.35
CA SER A 3 -10.84 9.68 -16.26
C SER A 3 -9.48 9.29 -15.74
N THR A 4 -9.33 9.30 -14.42
CA THR A 4 -8.13 8.78 -13.77
C THR A 4 -8.38 7.38 -13.25
N ASN A 5 -9.44 6.75 -13.72
CA ASN A 5 -9.77 5.40 -13.28
C ASN A 5 -8.81 4.40 -13.91
N TYR A 6 -8.09 3.67 -13.07
CA TYR A 6 -7.13 2.67 -13.51
C TYR A 6 -7.71 1.26 -13.44
N GLY A 7 -9.02 1.16 -13.52
CA GLY A 7 -9.65 -0.15 -13.61
C GLY A 7 -10.00 -0.81 -12.29
N PHE A 8 -9.98 -0.06 -11.19
CA PHE A 8 -10.39 -0.62 -9.90
C PHE A 8 -11.89 -0.62 -9.79
N LYS A 9 -12.46 -1.80 -9.66
CA LYS A 9 -13.87 -1.95 -9.39
C LYS A 9 -14.09 -1.85 -7.90
N GLU A 10 -15.30 -1.53 -7.52
CA GLU A 10 -15.61 -1.38 -6.10
C GLU A 10 -15.23 -2.63 -5.31
N ASP A 11 -15.48 -3.81 -5.88
CA ASP A 11 -15.16 -5.07 -5.21
C ASP A 11 -13.68 -5.33 -5.07
N ASP A 12 -12.85 -4.64 -5.86
CA ASP A 12 -11.40 -4.82 -5.84
C ASP A 12 -10.71 -3.87 -4.89
N LYS A 13 -11.45 -2.94 -4.31
CA LYS A 13 -10.84 -1.93 -3.43
C LYS A 13 -10.59 -2.49 -2.05
N LEU A 14 -9.50 -2.04 -1.46
CA LEU A 14 -9.16 -2.44 -0.11
C LEU A 14 -10.17 -1.86 0.87
N THR A 15 -10.78 -2.71 1.68
CA THR A 15 -11.69 -2.27 2.71
C THR A 15 -11.20 -2.63 4.11
N GLY A 16 -10.37 -3.65 4.20
CA GLY A 16 -9.82 -4.08 5.47
C GLY A 16 -8.91 -5.27 5.31
N LYS A 17 -8.63 -5.94 6.41
CA LYS A 17 -7.67 -7.03 6.40
C LYS A 17 -8.11 -8.25 5.59
N ASP A 18 -9.41 -8.43 5.44
CA ASP A 18 -9.92 -9.63 4.77
C ASP A 18 -9.61 -9.66 3.29
N ASP A 19 -9.52 -8.49 2.66
CA ASP A 19 -9.24 -8.42 1.23
C ASP A 19 -7.83 -7.89 0.94
N PHE A 20 -6.99 -7.82 1.95
CA PHE A 20 -5.65 -7.23 1.82
C PHE A 20 -4.79 -7.93 0.77
N HIS A 21 -4.71 -9.25 0.82
CA HIS A 21 -3.81 -9.98 -0.09
C HIS A 21 -4.25 -9.86 -1.54
N ALA A 22 -5.55 -9.96 -1.80
CA ALA A 22 -6.06 -9.81 -3.15
C ALA A 22 -5.85 -8.39 -3.65
N TRP A 23 -6.11 -7.41 -2.80
CA TRP A 23 -5.89 -6.01 -3.15
C TRP A 23 -4.44 -5.75 -3.51
N LYS A 24 -3.51 -6.25 -2.68
CA LYS A 24 -2.10 -6.01 -2.91
C LYS A 24 -1.64 -6.58 -4.25
N MET A 25 -2.08 -7.78 -4.56
CA MET A 25 -1.70 -8.41 -5.82
C MET A 25 -2.20 -7.61 -7.01
N ILE A 26 -3.45 -7.19 -6.97
CA ILE A 26 -4.03 -6.44 -8.07
C ILE A 26 -3.35 -5.08 -8.21
N LEU A 27 -3.14 -4.38 -7.10
CA LEU A 27 -2.51 -3.08 -7.14
C LEU A 27 -1.08 -3.18 -7.66
N ASP A 28 -0.31 -4.18 -7.18
CA ASP A 28 1.07 -4.34 -7.61
C ASP A 28 1.15 -4.56 -9.12
N LEU A 29 0.27 -5.40 -9.65
CA LEU A 29 0.27 -5.65 -11.09
C LEU A 29 -0.08 -4.40 -11.88
N LYS A 30 -1.03 -3.62 -11.39
CA LYS A 30 -1.41 -2.39 -12.08
C LYS A 30 -0.30 -1.35 -12.03
N LEU A 31 0.39 -1.26 -10.89
CA LEU A 31 1.51 -0.33 -10.77
C LEU A 31 2.64 -0.70 -11.73
N GLU A 32 2.89 -2.00 -11.87
CA GLU A 32 3.90 -2.47 -12.81
C GLU A 32 3.48 -2.21 -14.25
N ASP A 33 2.22 -2.46 -14.54
CA ASP A 33 1.69 -2.24 -15.89
C ASP A 33 1.81 -0.78 -16.31
N GLN A 34 1.67 0.13 -15.36
CA GLN A 34 1.74 1.57 -15.63
C GLN A 34 3.14 2.15 -15.46
N ASP A 35 4.12 1.30 -15.20
CA ASP A 35 5.53 1.68 -15.05
C ASP A 35 5.77 2.67 -13.91
N VAL A 36 5.02 2.54 -12.83
CA VAL A 36 5.21 3.41 -11.67
C VAL A 36 5.56 2.66 -10.40
N MET A 37 5.74 1.34 -10.47
CA MET A 37 6.12 0.58 -9.28
C MET A 37 7.43 1.06 -8.68
N ASP A 38 8.38 1.51 -9.50
CA ASP A 38 9.67 1.96 -9.00
C ASP A 38 9.55 3.19 -8.11
N TYR A 39 8.54 4.03 -8.36
CA TYR A 39 8.30 5.18 -7.49
C TYR A 39 7.80 4.68 -6.13
N VAL A 40 6.89 3.73 -6.15
CA VAL A 40 6.30 3.18 -4.94
C VAL A 40 7.32 2.43 -4.09
N GLN A 41 8.29 1.81 -4.74
CA GLN A 41 9.33 1.08 -4.03
C GLN A 41 10.50 1.97 -3.60
N GLY A 42 10.45 3.25 -3.98
CA GLY A 42 11.52 4.18 -3.60
C GLY A 42 12.77 4.08 -4.46
N LYS A 43 12.70 3.34 -5.57
CA LYS A 43 13.86 3.22 -6.46
C LYS A 43 14.09 4.48 -7.28
N ILE A 44 13.01 5.22 -7.56
CA ILE A 44 13.11 6.51 -8.22
C ILE A 44 12.83 7.56 -7.17
N GLN A 45 13.82 8.39 -6.91
CA GLN A 45 13.71 9.40 -5.86
C GLN A 45 13.63 10.79 -6.46
N GLU A 46 13.22 11.73 -5.64
CA GLU A 46 13.06 13.11 -6.08
C GLU A 46 14.40 13.65 -6.59
N PRO A 47 14.44 14.25 -7.79
CA PRO A 47 15.67 14.81 -8.30
C PRO A 47 16.11 15.99 -7.45
N PRO A 48 17.40 16.29 -7.42
CA PRO A 48 17.88 17.44 -6.66
C PRO A 48 17.36 18.74 -7.24
N SER A 49 17.40 19.79 -6.44
CA SER A 49 16.90 21.10 -6.87
C SER A 49 17.62 21.61 -8.10
N THR A 50 18.83 21.13 -8.33
CA THR A 50 19.64 21.53 -9.49
C THR A 50 19.31 20.74 -10.75
N ALA A 51 18.43 19.76 -10.66
CA ALA A 51 18.08 18.95 -11.83
C ALA A 51 17.33 19.77 -12.86
N THR A 52 17.26 19.25 -14.09
CA THR A 52 16.54 19.93 -15.16
C THR A 52 15.05 19.98 -14.88
N THR A 53 14.38 20.92 -15.50
CA THR A 53 12.92 21.01 -15.41
C THR A 53 12.28 19.74 -15.94
N THR A 54 12.83 19.17 -17.01
CA THR A 54 12.31 17.94 -17.57
C THR A 54 12.37 16.79 -16.56
N ALA A 55 13.50 16.66 -15.87
CA ALA A 55 13.65 15.59 -14.87
C ALA A 55 12.68 15.77 -13.72
N LYS A 56 12.51 17.00 -13.25
CA LYS A 56 11.61 17.30 -12.15
C LYS A 56 10.15 17.01 -12.53
N THR A 57 9.78 17.39 -13.74
CA THR A 57 8.42 17.17 -14.24
C THR A 57 8.12 15.69 -14.38
N LYS A 58 9.09 14.94 -14.91
CA LYS A 58 8.93 13.50 -15.08
C LYS A 58 8.69 12.81 -13.74
N TYR A 59 9.50 13.17 -12.75
CA TYR A 59 9.36 12.62 -11.41
C TYR A 59 7.99 12.94 -10.84
N LYS A 60 7.59 14.21 -10.95
CA LYS A 60 6.32 14.65 -10.40
C LYS A 60 5.14 13.91 -11.03
N LYS A 61 5.16 13.74 -12.35
CA LYS A 61 4.10 13.03 -13.04
C LYS A 61 4.02 11.57 -12.64
N GLY A 62 5.16 10.93 -12.48
CA GLY A 62 5.20 9.55 -12.04
C GLY A 62 4.63 9.39 -10.65
N GLU A 63 5.01 10.28 -9.74
CA GLU A 63 4.50 10.26 -8.38
C GLU A 63 2.99 10.48 -8.34
N ILE A 64 2.50 11.45 -9.09
CA ILE A 64 1.06 11.72 -9.13
C ILE A 64 0.30 10.50 -9.63
N LYS A 65 0.79 9.88 -10.68
CA LYS A 65 0.13 8.70 -11.23
C LYS A 65 0.09 7.58 -10.20
N ALA A 66 1.22 7.33 -9.54
CA ALA A 66 1.29 6.29 -8.53
C ALA A 66 0.34 6.59 -7.36
N LYS A 67 0.32 7.84 -6.91
CA LYS A 67 -0.56 8.24 -5.82
C LYS A 67 -2.04 8.07 -6.19
N LEU A 68 -2.39 8.45 -7.41
CA LEU A 68 -3.77 8.31 -7.86
C LEU A 68 -4.19 6.84 -7.92
N MET A 69 -3.30 5.99 -8.39
CA MET A 69 -3.60 4.56 -8.45
C MET A 69 -3.81 3.99 -7.06
N ILE A 70 -2.96 4.36 -6.11
CA ILE A 70 -3.11 3.90 -4.73
C ILE A 70 -4.43 4.41 -4.16
N ARG A 71 -4.72 5.70 -4.37
CA ARG A 71 -5.96 6.29 -3.86
C ARG A 71 -7.19 5.59 -4.41
N GLU A 72 -7.18 5.27 -5.70
CA GLU A 72 -8.34 4.62 -6.32
C GLU A 72 -8.46 3.15 -5.93
N SER A 73 -7.40 2.57 -5.40
CA SER A 73 -7.42 1.16 -5.03
C SER A 73 -8.00 0.89 -3.66
N ILE A 74 -8.34 1.93 -2.90
CA ILE A 74 -8.84 1.76 -1.53
C ILE A 74 -10.22 2.37 -1.39
N HIS A 75 -10.96 1.83 -0.44
CA HIS A 75 -12.27 2.38 -0.12
C HIS A 75 -12.09 3.76 0.52
N LYS A 76 -13.07 4.63 0.31
CA LYS A 76 -12.99 6.00 0.80
C LYS A 76 -12.76 6.10 2.30
N SER A 77 -13.20 5.09 3.04
CA SER A 77 -13.03 5.10 4.49
C SER A 77 -11.56 5.04 4.92
N LEU A 78 -10.67 4.62 4.02
CA LEU A 78 -9.26 4.50 4.33
C LEU A 78 -8.43 5.71 3.87
N VAL A 79 -9.05 6.62 3.13
CA VAL A 79 -8.31 7.74 2.53
C VAL A 79 -7.66 8.62 3.59
N ALA A 80 -8.33 8.80 4.73
CA ALA A 80 -7.81 9.67 5.78
C ALA A 80 -6.44 9.22 6.28
N TYR A 81 -6.18 7.92 6.23
CA TYR A 81 -4.90 7.38 6.73
C TYR A 81 -3.72 7.74 5.84
N ILE A 82 -3.97 8.04 4.57
CA ILE A 82 -2.88 8.33 3.63
C ILE A 82 -2.92 9.75 3.08
N SER A 83 -3.96 10.52 3.40
CA SER A 83 -4.19 11.81 2.74
C SER A 83 -3.09 12.84 3.01
N GLU A 84 -2.39 12.71 4.12
CA GLU A 84 -1.35 13.68 4.45
C GLU A 84 0.06 13.22 4.11
N LEU A 85 0.19 12.03 3.53
CA LEU A 85 1.50 11.51 3.20
C LEU A 85 1.98 12.11 1.88
N GLY A 86 3.28 12.37 1.80
CA GLY A 86 3.83 13.13 0.70
C GLY A 86 4.19 12.33 -0.55
N THR A 87 4.51 11.05 -0.41
CA THR A 87 4.95 10.26 -1.55
C THR A 87 4.13 8.99 -1.72
N SER A 88 4.17 8.45 -2.93
CA SER A 88 3.48 7.19 -3.19
C SER A 88 4.06 6.05 -2.35
N LYS A 89 5.36 6.10 -2.09
CA LYS A 89 5.99 5.08 -1.25
C LYS A 89 5.43 5.13 0.17
N GLU A 90 5.31 6.33 0.73
CA GLU A 90 4.77 6.48 2.07
C GLU A 90 3.32 6.00 2.14
N MET A 91 2.53 6.32 1.13
CA MET A 91 1.14 5.88 1.09
C MET A 91 1.03 4.36 1.03
N TYR A 92 1.79 3.77 0.13
CA TYR A 92 1.78 2.32 -0.04
C TYR A 92 2.26 1.61 1.23
N ASP A 93 3.38 2.08 1.77
CA ASP A 93 3.96 1.47 2.97
C ASP A 93 3.02 1.58 4.16
N LYS A 94 2.31 2.70 4.27
CA LYS A 94 1.35 2.87 5.36
C LYS A 94 0.24 1.84 5.28
N LEU A 95 -0.31 1.63 4.09
CA LEU A 95 -1.37 0.65 3.91
C LEU A 95 -0.89 -0.76 4.19
N ILE A 96 0.31 -1.09 3.72
CA ILE A 96 0.90 -2.39 3.98
C ILE A 96 1.07 -2.58 5.49
N LEU A 97 1.61 -1.59 6.15
CA LEU A 97 1.85 -1.68 7.58
C LEU A 97 0.55 -1.87 8.37
N MET A 98 -0.48 -1.12 7.99
CA MET A 98 -1.75 -1.21 8.70
C MET A 98 -2.35 -2.60 8.69
N PHE A 99 -2.37 -3.22 7.51
CA PHE A 99 -3.08 -4.48 7.37
C PHE A 99 -2.21 -5.71 7.51
N LYS A 100 -0.95 -5.60 7.12
CA LYS A 100 -0.03 -6.71 7.30
C LYS A 100 0.30 -6.89 8.78
N ALA A 101 0.52 -5.78 9.47
CA ALA A 101 0.83 -5.84 10.90
C ALA A 101 -0.35 -6.40 11.68
N ASN A 102 -1.57 -5.99 11.31
CA ASN A 102 -2.76 -6.50 11.97
C ASN A 102 -2.89 -8.00 11.77
N ASN A 103 -2.65 -8.46 10.55
CA ASN A 103 -2.68 -9.88 10.25
C ASN A 103 -1.62 -10.63 11.05
N ALA A 104 -0.42 -10.08 11.10
CA ALA A 104 0.67 -10.70 11.84
C ALA A 104 0.33 -10.77 13.31
N ASN A 105 -0.23 -9.68 13.85
CA ASN A 105 -0.60 -9.66 15.26
C ASN A 105 -1.67 -10.67 15.56
N GLN A 106 -2.63 -10.83 14.68
CA GLN A 106 -3.70 -11.81 14.88
C GLN A 106 -3.16 -13.22 14.85
N VAL A 107 -2.25 -13.48 13.93
CA VAL A 107 -1.64 -14.80 13.83
C VAL A 107 -0.82 -15.10 15.09
N LEU A 108 -0.05 -14.13 15.55
CA LEU A 108 0.75 -14.30 16.76
C LEU A 108 -0.14 -14.51 17.97
N PHE A 109 -1.20 -13.75 18.08
CA PHE A 109 -2.13 -13.86 19.19
C PHE A 109 -2.72 -15.28 19.21
N PHE A 110 -3.14 -15.74 18.08
CA PHE A 110 -3.74 -17.06 17.95
C PHE A 110 -2.73 -18.15 18.32
N LYS A 111 -1.52 -18.04 17.81
CA LYS A 111 -0.46 -18.99 18.13
C LYS A 111 -0.14 -18.98 19.62
N ASN A 112 -0.09 -17.80 20.21
CA ASN A 112 0.21 -17.69 21.63
C ASN A 112 -0.88 -18.33 22.47
N GLN A 113 -2.14 -18.19 22.04
CA GLN A 113 -3.23 -18.82 22.76
C GLN A 113 -3.11 -20.34 22.68
N LEU A 114 -2.74 -20.85 21.53
CA LEU A 114 -2.55 -22.29 21.38
C LEU A 114 -1.42 -22.79 22.25
N LYS A 115 -0.32 -22.05 22.30
CA LYS A 115 0.79 -22.41 23.13
C LYS A 115 0.42 -22.41 24.60
N ASN A 116 -0.33 -21.38 25.00
CA ASN A 116 -0.76 -21.27 26.38
C ASN A 116 -1.68 -22.40 26.78
N LEU A 117 -2.47 -22.87 25.84
CA LEU A 117 -3.36 -24.00 26.15
C LEU A 117 -2.53 -25.25 26.38
N LYS A 118 -1.50 -25.41 25.58
CA LYS A 118 -0.64 -26.57 25.75
C LYS A 118 0.15 -26.43 26.95
N LYS A 119 0.67 -25.23 27.21
CA LYS A 119 1.50 -25.05 28.20
C LYS A 119 0.77 -24.83 29.36
N GLY A 120 -0.30 -24.23 29.08
CA GLY A 120 -1.16 -24.10 30.10
C GLY A 120 -0.79 -25.17 30.85
N ARG A 121 -0.19 -25.51 30.34
CA ARG A 121 0.46 -26.30 30.48
C ARG A 121 1.83 -26.04 30.31
N ASP A 122 2.51 -25.39 29.91
CA ASP A 122 3.73 -25.28 29.72
C ASP A 122 4.20 -24.29 29.06
N GLU A 123 4.36 -23.67 28.60
CA GLU A 123 4.85 -22.94 27.94
C GLU A 123 4.84 -22.12 27.38
N SER A 124 4.93 -21.76 27.40
CA SER A 124 5.14 -20.94 26.85
C SER A 124 5.12 -20.48 25.97
N VAL A 125 5.08 -20.32 25.66
CA VAL A 125 5.17 -19.84 24.96
C VAL A 125 5.28 -19.36 24.59
#